data_2ca8741dde94272b3a17177467893013
#
_entry.id   2ca8741dde94272b3a17177467893013
#
_cell.length_a   1.000
_cell.length_b   1.000
_cell.length_c   1.000
_cell.angle_alpha   90.00
_cell.angle_beta   90.00
_cell.angle_gamma   90.00
#
_symmetry.space_group_name_H-M   'P 1'
#
loop_
_entity.id
_entity.type
_entity.pdbx_description
1 polymer ?
#
loop_
_entity_poly.entity_id
_entity_poly.type
_entity_poly.pdbx_seq_one_letter_code
_entity_poly.pdbx_strand_id
1 'polypeptide(L)'
;MQRVIFDFDIISPYAYLAFERLPQALEGLSHHVEYRPVLFAGLLKAWGNVAPVDVAPKRVWLFRQCAWIAAQEGVPFAPPTPHPFNPLALLRLLVASAPAGGHPNRRTVELAMRHVWARDGGDANDPVALQALAEAIAPLRDPASPEVKAELQARTADAAAAGVFGVPTFRLDDGQMFWGTDSMAMLADAMRQRQGG
;
A
#
# COMPACT_ATOMS: atom_id res chain seq x y z
N MET A 1 8.07 -21.87 -2.37
CA MET A 1 7.14 -20.71 -2.35
C MET A 1 7.95 -19.47 -2.05
N GLN A 2 7.95 -18.47 -2.93
CA GLN A 2 8.74 -17.24 -2.78
C GLN A 2 7.96 -16.22 -1.93
N ARG A 3 8.67 -15.50 -1.07
CA ARG A 3 8.09 -14.41 -0.29
C ARG A 3 8.23 -13.10 -1.06
N VAL A 4 7.13 -12.37 -1.16
CA VAL A 4 7.07 -11.01 -1.73
C VAL A 4 6.60 -10.08 -0.63
N ILE A 5 7.43 -9.14 -0.22
CA ILE A 5 7.04 -8.07 0.71
C ILE A 5 6.48 -6.93 -0.13
N PHE A 6 5.26 -6.51 0.18
CA PHE A 6 4.61 -5.36 -0.45
C PHE A 6 4.53 -4.21 0.55
N ASP A 7 5.49 -3.26 0.46
CA ASP A 7 5.48 -2.03 1.23
C ASP A 7 4.54 -1.01 0.57
N PHE A 8 3.53 -0.55 1.31
CA PHE A 8 2.51 0.35 0.77
C PHE A 8 2.01 1.35 1.81
N ASP A 9 1.52 2.48 1.31
CA ASP A 9 0.69 3.42 2.08
C ASP A 9 -0.66 3.57 1.37
N ILE A 10 -1.73 3.60 2.18
CA ILE A 10 -3.11 3.74 1.71
C ILE A 10 -3.37 5.07 0.99
N ILE A 11 -2.51 6.09 1.23
CA ILE A 11 -2.61 7.41 0.57
C ILE A 11 -2.22 7.37 -0.92
N SER A 12 -1.51 6.30 -1.36
CA SER A 12 -0.97 6.22 -2.70
C SER A 12 -1.94 5.56 -3.68
N PRO A 13 -2.42 6.27 -4.72
CA PRO A 13 -3.23 5.67 -5.77
C PRO A 13 -2.47 4.60 -6.55
N TYR A 14 -1.16 4.76 -6.73
CA TYR A 14 -0.34 3.71 -7.36
C TYR A 14 -0.25 2.45 -6.49
N ALA A 15 -0.22 2.59 -5.15
CA ALA A 15 -0.24 1.42 -4.27
C ALA A 15 -1.58 0.67 -4.35
N TYR A 16 -2.68 1.39 -4.47
CA TYR A 16 -3.99 0.79 -4.71
C TYR A 16 -4.04 0.04 -6.04
N LEU A 17 -3.64 0.67 -7.14
CA LEU A 17 -3.63 0.03 -8.46
C LEU A 17 -2.69 -1.19 -8.50
N ALA A 18 -1.53 -1.09 -7.87
CA ALA A 18 -0.60 -2.22 -7.74
C ALA A 18 -1.21 -3.37 -6.93
N PHE A 19 -1.90 -3.06 -5.83
CA PHE A 19 -2.60 -4.06 -5.01
C PHE A 19 -3.66 -4.82 -5.81
N GLU A 20 -4.50 -4.12 -6.57
CA GLU A 20 -5.56 -4.76 -7.38
C GLU A 20 -4.98 -5.64 -8.49
N ARG A 21 -3.89 -5.22 -9.13
CA ARG A 21 -3.23 -5.91 -10.25
C ARG A 21 -2.31 -7.06 -9.81
N LEU A 22 -1.88 -7.08 -8.55
CA LEU A 22 -0.85 -8.01 -8.07
C LEU A 22 -1.19 -9.50 -8.29
N PRO A 23 -2.42 -9.97 -8.08
CA PRO A 23 -2.77 -11.37 -8.33
C PRO A 23 -2.57 -11.79 -9.79
N GLN A 24 -2.96 -10.95 -10.74
CA GLN A 24 -2.79 -11.20 -12.16
C GLN A 24 -1.32 -11.11 -12.56
N ALA A 25 -0.57 -10.14 -12.04
CA ALA A 25 0.85 -9.98 -12.34
C ALA A 25 1.70 -11.18 -11.88
N LEU A 26 1.28 -11.86 -10.80
CA LEU A 26 1.98 -13.02 -10.23
C LEU A 26 1.29 -14.35 -10.54
N GLU A 27 0.35 -14.37 -11.50
CA GLU A 27 -0.35 -15.59 -11.89
C GLU A 27 0.63 -16.68 -12.34
N GLY A 28 0.40 -17.92 -11.90
CA GLY A 28 1.27 -19.07 -12.21
C GLY A 28 2.57 -19.13 -11.40
N LEU A 29 2.85 -18.14 -10.54
CA LEU A 29 4.04 -18.15 -9.67
C LEU A 29 3.68 -18.64 -8.26
N SER A 30 4.48 -19.55 -7.70
CA SER A 30 4.31 -19.99 -6.31
C SER A 30 4.87 -18.94 -5.36
N HIS A 31 3.97 -18.20 -4.69
CA HIS A 31 4.36 -17.08 -3.84
C HIS A 31 3.46 -16.91 -2.62
N HIS A 32 3.97 -16.15 -1.66
CA HIS A 32 3.23 -15.58 -0.53
C HIS A 32 3.51 -14.09 -0.45
N VAL A 33 2.46 -13.28 -0.37
CA VAL A 33 2.57 -11.82 -0.24
C VAL A 33 2.41 -11.42 1.21
N GLU A 34 3.41 -10.72 1.73
CA GLU A 34 3.40 -10.06 3.03
C GLU A 34 3.04 -8.59 2.83
N TYR A 35 1.82 -8.25 3.19
CA TYR A 35 1.31 -6.86 3.07
C TYR A 35 1.83 -6.01 4.22
N ARG A 36 2.69 -5.05 3.92
CA ARG A 36 3.38 -4.25 4.93
C ARG A 36 2.98 -2.77 4.86
N PRO A 37 2.04 -2.31 5.70
CA PRO A 37 1.73 -0.90 5.82
C PRO A 37 2.95 -0.11 6.31
N VAL A 38 3.29 0.98 5.60
CA VAL A 38 4.34 1.92 5.96
C VAL A 38 3.83 3.35 5.81
N LEU A 39 4.41 4.32 6.52
CA LEU A 39 4.04 5.72 6.40
C LEU A 39 4.87 6.38 5.29
N PHE A 40 4.26 6.72 4.16
CA PHE A 40 4.94 7.33 3.02
C PHE A 40 5.63 8.65 3.38
N ALA A 41 4.99 9.50 4.17
CA ALA A 41 5.60 10.73 4.67
C ALA A 41 6.88 10.47 5.48
N GLY A 42 6.96 9.34 6.19
CA GLY A 42 8.17 8.90 6.89
C GLY A 42 9.30 8.53 5.93
N LEU A 43 8.99 7.84 4.83
CA LEU A 43 9.96 7.52 3.78
C LEU A 43 10.46 8.78 3.08
N LEU A 44 9.55 9.71 2.73
CA LEU A 44 9.93 11.00 2.14
C LEU A 44 10.89 11.77 3.04
N LYS A 45 10.61 11.82 4.35
CA LYS A 45 11.48 12.47 5.33
C LYS A 45 12.86 11.81 5.41
N ALA A 46 12.91 10.48 5.42
CA ALA A 46 14.16 9.72 5.52
C ALA A 46 15.09 9.99 4.32
N TRP A 47 14.53 10.19 3.13
CA TRP A 47 15.27 10.40 1.89
C TRP A 47 15.36 11.85 1.43
N GLY A 48 14.80 12.81 2.19
CA GLY A 48 14.76 14.22 1.79
C GLY A 48 13.99 14.48 0.50
N ASN A 49 12.95 13.69 0.25
CA ASN A 49 12.16 13.72 -0.98
C ASN A 49 10.82 14.44 -0.78
N VAL A 50 10.17 14.82 -1.87
CA VAL A 50 8.88 15.51 -1.91
C VAL A 50 7.84 14.64 -2.63
N ALA A 51 6.63 14.58 -2.09
CA ALA A 51 5.58 13.81 -2.71
C ALA A 51 5.19 14.39 -4.10
N PRO A 52 4.95 13.56 -5.12
CA PRO A 52 4.52 14.06 -6.43
C PRO A 52 3.27 14.96 -6.36
N VAL A 53 2.38 14.70 -5.41
CA VAL A 53 1.15 15.49 -5.22
C VAL A 53 1.38 16.90 -4.67
N ASP A 54 2.53 17.17 -4.09
CA ASP A 54 2.90 18.50 -3.59
C ASP A 54 3.41 19.42 -4.72
N VAL A 55 3.69 18.84 -5.89
CA VAL A 55 4.08 19.56 -7.10
C VAL A 55 2.88 19.65 -8.04
N ALA A 56 2.26 20.82 -8.17
CA ALA A 56 0.98 20.99 -8.85
C ALA A 56 0.87 20.33 -10.25
N PRO A 57 1.82 20.49 -11.18
CA PRO A 57 1.75 19.79 -12.48
C PRO A 57 1.83 18.27 -12.35
N LYS A 58 2.65 17.76 -11.40
CA LYS A 58 2.78 16.31 -11.16
C LYS A 58 1.49 15.74 -10.57
N ARG A 59 0.81 16.47 -9.69
CA ARG A 59 -0.48 16.07 -9.13
C ARG A 59 -1.53 15.83 -10.22
N VAL A 60 -1.66 16.78 -11.14
CA VAL A 60 -2.61 16.68 -12.27
C VAL A 60 -2.28 15.45 -13.13
N TRP A 61 -1.02 15.26 -13.47
CA TRP A 61 -0.58 14.11 -14.25
C TRP A 61 -0.83 12.79 -13.52
N LEU A 62 -0.49 12.70 -12.23
CA LEU A 62 -0.65 11.51 -11.39
C LEU A 62 -2.09 11.00 -11.42
N PHE A 63 -3.06 11.85 -11.11
CA PHE A 63 -4.46 11.43 -11.09
C PHE A 63 -4.98 11.09 -12.49
N ARG A 64 -4.57 11.81 -13.52
CA ARG A 64 -4.88 11.48 -14.91
C ARG A 64 -4.35 10.09 -15.29
N GLN A 65 -3.11 9.80 -14.96
CA GLN A 65 -2.48 8.51 -15.25
C GLN A 65 -3.14 7.38 -14.45
N CYS A 66 -3.41 7.57 -13.15
CA CYS A 66 -4.08 6.57 -12.33
C CYS A 66 -5.49 6.25 -12.84
N ALA A 67 -6.27 7.27 -13.23
CA ALA A 67 -7.60 7.08 -13.80
C ALA A 67 -7.52 6.30 -15.13
N TRP A 68 -6.54 6.59 -15.97
CA TRP A 68 -6.32 5.86 -17.22
C TRP A 68 -5.95 4.39 -16.97
N ILE A 69 -4.99 4.12 -16.06
CA ILE A 69 -4.59 2.74 -15.69
C ILE A 69 -5.81 1.99 -15.14
N ALA A 70 -6.54 2.58 -14.21
CA ALA A 70 -7.73 1.97 -13.63
C ALA A 70 -8.76 1.56 -14.69
N ALA A 71 -9.02 2.44 -15.67
CA ALA A 71 -9.94 2.17 -16.77
C ALA A 71 -9.45 1.03 -17.68
N GLN A 72 -8.15 0.96 -17.98
CA GLN A 72 -7.56 -0.11 -18.79
C GLN A 72 -7.65 -1.49 -18.11
N GLU A 73 -7.52 -1.51 -16.79
CA GLU A 73 -7.48 -2.72 -15.96
C GLU A 73 -8.85 -3.09 -15.38
N GLY A 74 -9.91 -2.30 -15.65
CA GLY A 74 -11.23 -2.51 -15.07
C GLY A 74 -11.30 -2.36 -13.55
N VAL A 75 -10.36 -1.60 -12.96
CA VAL A 75 -10.28 -1.36 -11.51
C VAL A 75 -11.15 -0.16 -11.15
N PRO A 76 -12.09 -0.30 -10.18
CA PRO A 76 -12.85 0.85 -9.68
C PRO A 76 -11.90 1.92 -9.13
N PHE A 77 -12.08 3.19 -9.55
CA PHE A 77 -11.22 4.29 -9.12
C PHE A 77 -11.99 5.59 -8.92
N ALA A 78 -12.14 5.98 -7.67
CA ALA A 78 -12.80 7.22 -7.24
C ALA A 78 -11.92 7.91 -6.19
N PRO A 79 -11.05 8.86 -6.58
CA PRO A 79 -10.14 9.53 -5.67
C PRO A 79 -10.86 10.21 -4.51
N PRO A 80 -10.34 10.11 -3.27
CA PRO A 80 -10.92 10.76 -2.12
C PRO A 80 -10.75 12.29 -2.19
N THR A 81 -11.66 12.99 -1.53
CA THR A 81 -11.61 14.45 -1.39
C THR A 81 -11.76 14.78 0.10
N PRO A 82 -10.76 15.44 0.72
CA PRO A 82 -9.51 15.95 0.13
C PRO A 82 -8.46 14.87 -0.16
N HIS A 83 -7.52 15.19 -1.07
CA HIS A 83 -6.27 14.46 -1.22
C HIS A 83 -5.10 15.46 -1.37
N PRO A 84 -3.98 15.34 -0.64
CA PRO A 84 -3.70 14.32 0.35
C PRO A 84 -4.58 14.41 1.59
N PHE A 85 -4.78 13.28 2.26
CA PHE A 85 -5.46 13.16 3.55
C PHE A 85 -4.50 12.56 4.59
N ASN A 86 -4.88 12.55 5.87
CA ASN A 86 -4.08 11.90 6.91
C ASN A 86 -4.30 10.38 6.90
N PRO A 87 -3.31 9.53 6.53
CA PRO A 87 -3.50 8.08 6.42
C PRO A 87 -3.36 7.33 7.75
N LEU A 88 -2.98 8.01 8.84
CA LEU A 88 -2.54 7.35 10.08
C LEU A 88 -3.62 6.46 10.72
N ALA A 89 -4.88 6.88 10.72
CA ALA A 89 -5.97 6.09 11.28
C ALA A 89 -6.13 4.76 10.52
N LEU A 90 -6.13 4.81 9.20
CA LEU A 90 -6.25 3.66 8.31
C LEU A 90 -5.02 2.73 8.41
N LEU A 91 -3.80 3.29 8.40
CA LEU A 91 -2.57 2.50 8.53
C LEU A 91 -2.49 1.77 9.87
N ARG A 92 -2.88 2.44 10.97
CA ARG A 92 -2.92 1.83 12.31
C ARG A 92 -3.99 0.74 12.39
N LEU A 93 -5.15 0.95 11.77
CA LEU A 93 -6.19 -0.07 11.67
C LEU A 93 -5.66 -1.33 10.96
N LEU A 94 -4.93 -1.18 9.87
CA LEU A 94 -4.28 -2.29 9.17
C LEU A 94 -3.23 -3.00 10.04
N VAL A 95 -2.38 -2.26 10.75
CA VAL A 95 -1.40 -2.85 11.67
C VAL A 95 -2.09 -3.59 12.81
N ALA A 96 -3.17 -3.03 13.36
CA ALA A 96 -3.93 -3.60 14.46
C ALA A 96 -4.73 -4.85 14.08
N SER A 97 -4.99 -5.07 12.78
CA SER A 97 -5.74 -6.23 12.26
C SER A 97 -5.00 -7.56 12.36
N ALA A 98 -3.70 -7.52 12.68
CA ALA A 98 -2.86 -8.70 12.86
C ALA A 98 -2.28 -8.75 14.29
N PRO A 99 -1.80 -9.91 14.76
CA PRO A 99 -1.02 -10.00 15.99
C PRO A 99 0.21 -9.09 15.93
N ALA A 100 0.82 -8.81 17.09
CA ALA A 100 2.05 -8.03 17.17
C ALA A 100 3.15 -8.65 16.29
N GLY A 101 3.78 -7.83 15.44
CA GLY A 101 4.78 -8.29 14.46
C GLY A 101 4.20 -9.01 13.23
N GLY A 102 2.92 -9.36 13.22
CA GLY A 102 2.24 -9.99 12.07
C GLY A 102 1.78 -8.97 11.03
N HIS A 103 1.25 -9.42 9.90
CA HIS A 103 0.84 -8.58 8.78
C HIS A 103 -0.64 -8.75 8.48
N PRO A 104 -1.34 -7.68 8.01
CA PRO A 104 -2.71 -7.79 7.54
C PRO A 104 -2.81 -8.78 6.39
N ASN A 105 -3.89 -9.53 6.33
CA ASN A 105 -4.16 -10.39 5.18
C ASN A 105 -4.70 -9.57 3.99
N ARG A 106 -4.74 -10.21 2.80
CA ARG A 106 -5.21 -9.55 1.58
C ARG A 106 -6.60 -8.96 1.72
N ARG A 107 -7.54 -9.68 2.35
CA ARG A 107 -8.92 -9.23 2.51
C ARG A 107 -9.02 -7.93 3.32
N THR A 108 -8.25 -7.85 4.40
CA THR A 108 -8.17 -6.66 5.25
C THR A 108 -7.61 -5.45 4.47
N VAL A 109 -6.54 -5.67 3.70
CA VAL A 109 -5.96 -4.61 2.86
C VAL A 109 -6.93 -4.17 1.77
N GLU A 110 -7.65 -5.11 1.14
CA GLU A 110 -8.67 -4.81 0.13
C GLU A 110 -9.77 -3.91 0.68
N LEU A 111 -10.30 -4.22 1.86
CA LEU A 111 -11.32 -3.41 2.51
C LEU A 111 -10.84 -1.97 2.72
N ALA A 112 -9.63 -1.79 3.24
CA ALA A 112 -9.07 -0.48 3.48
C ALA A 112 -8.72 0.28 2.18
N MET A 113 -8.14 -0.39 1.20
CA MET A 113 -7.81 0.21 -0.10
C MET A 113 -9.08 0.67 -0.83
N ARG A 114 -10.11 -0.19 -0.89
CA ARG A 114 -11.37 0.14 -1.56
C ARG A 114 -12.18 1.17 -0.81
N HIS A 115 -12.08 1.24 0.53
CA HIS A 115 -12.65 2.33 1.31
C HIS A 115 -12.14 3.70 0.83
N VAL A 116 -10.86 3.79 0.47
CA VAL A 116 -10.24 5.05 0.02
C VAL A 116 -10.46 5.30 -1.46
N TRP A 117 -10.30 4.27 -2.32
CA TRP A 117 -10.10 4.46 -3.76
C TRP A 117 -11.24 3.96 -4.64
N ALA A 118 -12.18 3.18 -4.10
CA ALA A 118 -13.29 2.58 -4.86
C ALA A 118 -14.66 2.98 -4.36
N ARG A 119 -14.75 3.82 -3.35
CA ARG A 119 -15.98 4.46 -2.88
C ARG A 119 -16.26 5.69 -3.75
N ASP A 120 -17.45 6.25 -3.67
CA ASP A 120 -17.95 7.37 -4.53
C ASP A 120 -17.19 8.70 -4.41
N GLY A 121 -15.90 8.66 -4.08
CA GLY A 121 -15.14 9.85 -3.65
C GLY A 121 -15.55 10.26 -2.23
N GLY A 122 -15.14 11.35 -1.74
CA GLY A 122 -15.47 11.81 -0.39
C GLY A 122 -14.31 11.66 0.58
N ASP A 123 -14.53 12.05 1.83
CA ASP A 123 -13.46 12.06 2.82
C ASP A 123 -13.07 10.63 3.22
N ALA A 124 -11.80 10.28 3.01
CA ALA A 124 -11.24 9.00 3.45
C ALA A 124 -11.28 8.84 4.98
N ASN A 125 -11.36 9.96 5.70
CA ASN A 125 -11.41 10.02 7.17
C ASN A 125 -12.81 10.33 7.71
N ASP A 126 -13.87 10.18 6.89
CA ASP A 126 -15.24 10.33 7.39
C ASP A 126 -15.47 9.41 8.60
N PRO A 127 -15.87 9.93 9.77
CA PRO A 127 -15.92 9.15 11.00
C PRO A 127 -16.89 7.97 10.93
N VAL A 128 -18.01 8.11 10.26
CA VAL A 128 -19.04 7.06 10.14
C VAL A 128 -18.52 5.94 9.25
N ALA A 129 -17.91 6.30 8.12
CA ALA A 129 -17.35 5.33 7.19
C ALA A 129 -16.11 4.62 7.76
N LEU A 130 -15.26 5.33 8.54
CA LEU A 130 -14.14 4.73 9.26
C LEU A 130 -14.59 3.75 10.34
N GLN A 131 -15.66 4.07 11.07
CA GLN A 131 -16.23 3.16 12.05
C GLN A 131 -16.74 1.89 11.38
N ALA A 132 -17.53 2.02 10.29
CA ALA A 132 -18.00 0.86 9.54
C ALA A 132 -16.85 0.01 8.97
N LEU A 133 -15.78 0.64 8.51
CA LEU A 133 -14.57 -0.07 8.08
C LEU A 133 -13.90 -0.81 9.23
N ALA A 134 -13.78 -0.17 10.40
CA ALA A 134 -13.18 -0.80 11.58
C ALA A 134 -13.99 -2.01 12.05
N GLU A 135 -15.31 -1.93 12.04
CA GLU A 135 -16.20 -3.05 12.33
C GLU A 135 -16.02 -4.20 11.33
N ALA A 136 -15.91 -3.87 10.02
CA ALA A 136 -15.70 -4.87 8.97
C ALA A 136 -14.33 -5.56 9.03
N ILE A 137 -13.28 -4.83 9.44
CA ILE A 137 -11.92 -5.36 9.62
C ILE A 137 -11.83 -6.15 10.93
N ALA A 138 -12.55 -5.76 11.97
CA ALA A 138 -12.50 -6.34 13.32
C ALA A 138 -11.05 -6.46 13.84
N PRO A 139 -10.36 -5.35 14.12
CA PRO A 139 -8.96 -5.38 14.49
C PRO A 139 -8.73 -6.18 15.78
N LEU A 140 -7.63 -6.93 15.84
CA LEU A 140 -7.26 -7.77 16.98
C LEU A 140 -6.68 -6.95 18.16
N ARG A 141 -6.23 -5.72 17.87
CA ARG A 141 -5.60 -4.81 18.82
C ARG A 141 -6.21 -3.42 18.69
N ASP A 142 -6.05 -2.59 19.71
CA ASP A 142 -6.48 -1.20 19.64
C ASP A 142 -5.59 -0.39 18.65
N PRO A 143 -6.15 0.14 17.53
CA PRO A 143 -5.39 0.97 16.58
C PRO A 143 -4.82 2.26 17.21
N ALA A 144 -5.38 2.72 18.32
CA ALA A 144 -4.92 3.92 19.03
C ALA A 144 -3.80 3.63 20.04
N SER A 145 -3.52 2.34 20.31
CA SER A 145 -2.52 1.96 21.31
C SER A 145 -1.11 2.45 20.97
N PRO A 146 -0.25 2.70 22.00
CA PRO A 146 1.14 3.06 21.79
C PRO A 146 1.92 2.00 21.00
N GLU A 147 1.62 0.72 21.22
CA GLU A 147 2.28 -0.43 20.60
C GLU A 147 2.03 -0.43 19.09
N VAL A 148 0.79 -0.24 18.64
CA VAL A 148 0.44 -0.17 17.22
C VAL A 148 1.08 1.04 16.54
N LYS A 149 1.14 2.19 17.23
CA LYS A 149 1.83 3.39 16.74
C LYS A 149 3.33 3.15 16.57
N ALA A 150 3.97 2.55 17.59
CA ALA A 150 5.39 2.22 17.56
C ALA A 150 5.70 1.19 16.47
N GLU A 151 4.85 0.20 16.28
CA GLU A 151 5.00 -0.82 15.25
C GLU A 151 4.94 -0.22 13.83
N LEU A 152 4.00 0.68 13.55
CA LEU A 152 3.94 1.39 12.26
C LEU A 152 5.21 2.23 12.02
N GLN A 153 5.72 2.90 13.06
CA GLN A 153 6.96 3.65 12.98
C GLN A 153 8.16 2.75 12.69
N ALA A 154 8.27 1.62 13.39
CA ALA A 154 9.33 0.64 13.19
C ALA A 154 9.29 0.07 11.76
N ARG A 155 8.12 -0.35 11.27
CA ARG A 155 7.95 -0.82 9.88
C ARG A 155 8.43 0.20 8.85
N THR A 156 8.12 1.47 9.07
CA THR A 156 8.53 2.56 8.18
C THR A 156 10.05 2.77 8.23
N ALA A 157 10.63 2.76 9.42
CA ALA A 157 12.08 2.88 9.61
C ALA A 157 12.84 1.71 8.97
N ASP A 158 12.36 0.47 9.18
CA ASP A 158 12.94 -0.74 8.60
C ASP A 158 12.85 -0.73 7.05
N ALA A 159 11.72 -0.27 6.49
CA ALA A 159 11.58 -0.11 5.05
C ALA A 159 12.60 0.90 4.50
N ALA A 160 12.74 2.07 5.15
CA ALA A 160 13.74 3.07 4.77
C ALA A 160 15.17 2.51 4.88
N ALA A 161 15.49 1.79 5.96
CA ALA A 161 16.80 1.16 6.15
C ALA A 161 17.10 0.09 5.09
N ALA A 162 16.06 -0.59 4.58
CA ALA A 162 16.17 -1.53 3.47
C ALA A 162 16.23 -0.86 2.08
N GLY A 163 16.27 0.48 2.02
CA GLY A 163 16.36 1.23 0.76
C GLY A 163 15.03 1.62 0.13
N VAL A 164 13.89 1.35 0.77
CA VAL A 164 12.57 1.75 0.26
C VAL A 164 12.44 3.27 0.34
N PHE A 165 12.27 3.91 -0.80
CA PHE A 165 12.19 5.37 -0.93
C PHE A 165 10.80 5.88 -1.34
N GLY A 166 9.88 4.98 -1.68
CA GLY A 166 8.54 5.32 -2.11
C GLY A 166 7.60 4.11 -2.11
N VAL A 167 6.34 4.34 -2.39
CA VAL A 167 5.29 3.31 -2.43
C VAL A 167 4.50 3.39 -3.74
N PRO A 168 4.05 2.24 -4.30
CA PRO A 168 4.29 0.87 -3.86
C PRO A 168 5.74 0.42 -4.08
N THR A 169 6.24 -0.44 -3.20
CA THR A 169 7.50 -1.14 -3.40
C THR A 169 7.33 -2.63 -3.09
N PHE A 170 7.85 -3.48 -3.96
CA PHE A 170 7.91 -4.92 -3.75
C PHE A 170 9.36 -5.32 -3.46
N ARG A 171 9.57 -6.22 -2.50
CA ARG A 171 10.90 -6.74 -2.17
C ARG A 171 10.89 -8.25 -2.15
N LEU A 172 11.96 -8.85 -2.64
CA LEU A 172 12.23 -10.28 -2.55
C LEU A 172 13.25 -10.56 -1.43
N ASP A 173 13.33 -11.82 -0.98
CA ASP A 173 14.20 -12.23 0.13
C ASP A 173 15.72 -12.08 -0.17
N ASP A 174 16.11 -11.95 -1.44
CA ASP A 174 17.51 -11.68 -1.83
C ASP A 174 17.88 -10.18 -1.84
N GLY A 175 16.96 -9.33 -1.41
CA GLY A 175 17.15 -7.88 -1.38
C GLY A 175 16.81 -7.15 -2.67
N GLN A 176 16.40 -7.85 -3.74
CA GLN A 176 15.90 -7.17 -4.94
C GLN A 176 14.64 -6.37 -4.63
N MET A 177 14.58 -5.14 -5.18
CA MET A 177 13.50 -4.20 -4.94
C MET A 177 12.91 -3.70 -6.26
N PHE A 178 11.59 -3.62 -6.32
CA PHE A 178 10.82 -3.18 -7.48
C PHE A 178 9.86 -2.08 -7.05
N TRP A 179 10.09 -0.88 -7.53
CA TRP A 179 9.30 0.29 -7.15
C TRP A 179 8.34 0.71 -8.26
N GLY A 180 7.10 1.03 -7.89
CA GLY A 180 6.06 1.51 -8.79
C GLY A 180 5.21 0.40 -9.41
N THR A 181 4.07 0.77 -9.98
CA THR A 181 3.15 -0.16 -10.67
C THR A 181 3.73 -0.68 -11.98
N ASP A 182 4.63 0.06 -12.60
CA ASP A 182 5.31 -0.27 -13.84
C ASP A 182 6.43 -1.32 -13.67
N SER A 183 6.92 -1.50 -12.45
CA SER A 183 7.94 -2.51 -12.13
C SER A 183 7.38 -3.93 -11.91
N MET A 184 6.06 -4.13 -11.91
CA MET A 184 5.45 -5.43 -11.60
C MET A 184 5.81 -6.53 -12.60
N ALA A 185 6.02 -6.17 -13.88
CA ALA A 185 6.52 -7.12 -14.89
C ALA A 185 7.94 -7.58 -14.56
N MET A 186 8.81 -6.66 -14.13
CA MET A 186 10.18 -6.97 -13.69
C MET A 186 10.18 -7.89 -12.45
N LEU A 187 9.28 -7.64 -11.49
CA LEU A 187 9.10 -8.50 -10.33
C LEU A 187 8.74 -9.92 -10.76
N ALA A 188 7.74 -10.07 -11.63
CA ALA A 188 7.32 -11.38 -12.13
C ALA A 188 8.44 -12.11 -12.88
N ASP A 189 9.24 -11.42 -13.70
CA ASP A 189 10.37 -11.98 -14.42
C ASP A 189 11.47 -12.45 -13.45
N ALA A 190 11.83 -11.64 -12.46
CA ALA A 190 12.80 -12.03 -11.43
C ALA A 190 12.35 -13.29 -10.67
N MET A 191 11.05 -13.38 -10.36
CA MET A 191 10.48 -14.55 -9.68
C MET A 191 10.48 -15.81 -10.56
N ARG A 192 10.21 -15.67 -11.87
CA ARG A 192 10.29 -16.83 -12.82
C ARG A 192 11.70 -17.39 -12.93
N GLN A 193 12.71 -16.50 -13.04
CA GLN A 193 14.11 -16.91 -13.09
C GLN A 193 14.53 -17.74 -11.86
N ARG A 194 13.98 -17.43 -10.69
CA ARG A 194 14.22 -18.15 -9.43
C ARG A 194 13.48 -19.49 -9.32
N GLN A 195 12.42 -19.70 -10.09
CA GLN A 195 11.68 -20.99 -10.10
C GLN A 195 12.25 -21.99 -11.09
N GLY A 196 13.00 -21.51 -12.09
CA GLY A 196 13.60 -22.36 -13.15
C GLY A 196 15.05 -22.77 -12.91
N GLY A 197 15.68 -22.29 -11.86
CA GLY A 197 17.01 -22.70 -11.41
C GLY A 197 16.92 -23.59 -10.19
#